data_23c4c134d3067ce76bddbf09059c09ec
#
_entry.id   23c4c134d3067ce76bddbf09059c09ec
#
_cell.length_a   1.000
_cell.length_b   1.000
_cell.length_c   1.000
_cell.angle_alpha   90.00
_cell.angle_beta   90.00
_cell.angle_gamma   90.00
#
_symmetry.space_group_name_H-M   'P 1'
#
loop_
_entity.id
_entity.type
_entity.pdbx_description
1 polymer ?
#
loop_
_entity_poly.entity_id
_entity_poly.type
_entity_poly.pdbx_seq_one_letter_code
_entity_poly.pdbx_strand_id
1 'polypeptide(L)'
;ARFLAWFETADTSGLSEIDIVTQLESCRAATNLLHDISFDTISGSGPHGAVVHYRVTEKSNRPLDPDSLLLVDSGAQYQDGTTDITRTLPIGNPSLEMRQAFTRVLKGMIAISHLRFPKGLAGRDIDAIARAPLWAAGQDYDHGTGHGVGSFLSVHEGPQRLSRAGNVPLQQ
;
A
#
# COMPACT_ATOMS: atom_id res chain seq x y z
N ALA A 1 7.80 4.22 10.82
CA ALA A 1 7.96 5.56 11.40
C ALA A 1 9.23 6.27 10.91
N ARG A 2 10.46 5.70 11.06
CA ARG A 2 11.74 6.35 10.70
C ARG A 2 11.77 6.82 9.24
N PHE A 3 11.38 5.97 8.30
CA PHE A 3 11.31 6.34 6.88
C PHE A 3 10.37 7.53 6.64
N LEU A 4 9.16 7.52 7.22
CA LEU A 4 8.20 8.62 7.05
C LEU A 4 8.73 9.94 7.62
N ALA A 5 9.37 9.90 8.79
CA ALA A 5 9.98 11.09 9.40
C ALA A 5 11.15 11.64 8.55
N TRP A 6 11.94 10.75 7.94
CA TRP A 6 12.96 11.16 6.98
C TRP A 6 12.33 11.78 5.73
N PHE A 7 11.33 11.13 5.15
CA PHE A 7 10.69 11.61 3.92
C PHE A 7 10.03 12.98 4.08
N GLU A 8 9.46 13.26 5.25
CA GLU A 8 8.83 14.55 5.57
C GLU A 8 9.82 15.73 5.54
N THR A 9 11.10 15.47 5.81
CA THR A 9 12.16 16.51 5.89
C THR A 9 13.20 16.42 4.77
N ALA A 10 13.15 15.37 3.95
CA ALA A 10 14.10 15.16 2.88
C ALA A 10 13.87 16.13 1.72
N ASP A 11 14.97 16.63 1.16
CA ASP A 11 14.90 17.22 -0.17
C ASP A 11 14.69 16.10 -1.20
N THR A 12 13.48 16.04 -1.73
CA THR A 12 13.11 15.03 -2.72
C THR A 12 13.54 15.38 -4.15
N SER A 13 14.08 16.60 -4.36
CA SER A 13 14.61 16.99 -5.65
C SER A 13 15.84 16.14 -6.00
N GLY A 14 15.79 15.47 -7.14
CA GLY A 14 16.88 14.59 -7.57
C GLY A 14 16.86 13.17 -7.00
N LEU A 15 15.93 12.83 -6.09
CA LEU A 15 15.71 11.44 -5.69
C LEU A 15 14.94 10.68 -6.76
N SER A 16 15.23 9.38 -6.85
CA SER A 16 14.55 8.44 -7.72
C SER A 16 13.76 7.40 -6.93
N GLU A 17 12.97 6.59 -7.62
CA GLU A 17 12.23 5.47 -7.03
C GLU A 17 13.18 4.48 -6.32
N ILE A 18 14.37 4.20 -6.89
CA ILE A 18 15.37 3.30 -6.27
C ILE A 18 15.96 3.92 -4.99
N ASP A 19 16.17 5.24 -4.94
CA ASP A 19 16.65 5.91 -3.74
C ASP A 19 15.66 5.76 -2.58
N ILE A 20 14.36 5.82 -2.87
CA ILE A 20 13.29 5.57 -1.89
C ILE A 20 13.33 4.13 -1.38
N VAL A 21 13.47 3.14 -2.27
CA VAL A 21 13.63 1.73 -1.89
C VAL A 21 14.83 1.57 -0.95
N THR A 22 15.99 2.05 -1.38
CA THR A 22 17.24 1.97 -0.61
C THR A 22 17.11 2.59 0.78
N GLN A 23 16.52 3.77 0.85
CA GLN A 23 16.32 4.47 2.13
C GLN A 23 15.36 3.73 3.06
N LEU A 24 14.25 3.19 2.51
CA LEU A 24 13.27 2.45 3.32
C LEU A 24 13.87 1.17 3.87
N GLU A 25 14.56 0.40 3.03
CA GLU A 25 15.20 -0.85 3.44
C GLU A 25 16.33 -0.60 4.43
N SER A 26 17.11 0.47 4.27
CA SER A 26 18.12 0.87 5.26
C SER A 26 17.50 1.15 6.63
N CYS A 27 16.34 1.80 6.67
CA CYS A 27 15.60 2.04 7.91
C CYS A 27 15.13 0.76 8.59
N ARG A 28 14.82 -0.29 7.84
CA ARG A 28 14.47 -1.61 8.36
C ARG A 28 15.70 -2.35 8.87
N ALA A 29 16.77 -2.37 8.08
CA ALA A 29 18.03 -3.01 8.45
C ALA A 29 18.61 -2.42 9.75
N ALA A 30 18.50 -1.12 9.93
CA ALA A 30 18.95 -0.41 11.14
C ALA A 30 18.22 -0.80 12.43
N THR A 31 17.17 -1.62 12.37
CA THR A 31 16.51 -2.19 13.57
C THR A 31 17.30 -3.33 14.18
N ASN A 32 18.18 -3.99 13.43
CA ASN A 32 18.86 -5.25 13.74
C ASN A 32 17.92 -6.42 14.07
N LEU A 33 16.63 -6.30 13.70
CA LEU A 33 15.59 -7.31 13.92
C LEU A 33 15.08 -7.90 12.60
N LEU A 34 15.49 -7.32 11.47
CA LEU A 34 15.10 -7.76 10.14
C LEU A 34 15.71 -9.13 9.86
N HIS A 35 14.86 -10.10 9.52
CA HIS A 35 15.28 -11.42 9.04
C HIS A 35 15.43 -11.41 7.50
N ASP A 36 14.40 -10.89 6.82
CA ASP A 36 14.36 -10.75 5.35
C ASP A 36 13.32 -9.70 4.97
N ILE A 37 13.30 -9.28 3.71
CA ILE A 37 12.14 -8.56 3.15
C ILE A 37 11.03 -9.57 2.85
N SER A 38 9.78 -9.22 3.10
CA SER A 38 8.64 -10.11 2.82
C SER A 38 8.25 -10.12 1.34
N PHE A 39 8.59 -9.05 0.62
CA PHE A 39 8.49 -8.90 -0.83
C PHE A 39 9.35 -7.73 -1.30
N ASP A 40 9.66 -7.70 -2.59
CA ASP A 40 10.43 -6.60 -3.17
C ASP A 40 9.71 -5.26 -2.99
N THR A 41 10.38 -4.30 -2.37
CA THR A 41 9.81 -2.99 -2.09
C THR A 41 9.33 -2.29 -3.36
N ILE A 42 8.08 -1.87 -3.37
CA ILE A 42 7.48 -1.10 -4.43
C ILE A 42 7.66 0.39 -4.13
N SER A 43 8.17 1.13 -5.11
CA SER A 43 8.25 2.58 -5.08
C SER A 43 7.82 3.09 -6.45
N GLY A 44 6.64 3.68 -6.52
CA GLY A 44 6.03 4.14 -7.78
C GLY A 44 5.72 5.63 -7.73
N SER A 45 6.48 6.45 -8.47
CA SER A 45 6.25 7.87 -8.63
C SER A 45 5.31 8.15 -9.80
N GLY A 46 4.31 9.01 -9.58
CA GLY A 46 3.36 9.39 -10.62
C GLY A 46 2.68 8.17 -11.26
N PRO A 47 2.78 7.98 -12.59
CA PRO A 47 2.09 6.89 -13.29
C PRO A 47 2.53 5.49 -12.87
N HIS A 48 3.74 5.30 -12.33
CA HIS A 48 4.17 4.00 -11.82
C HIS A 48 3.38 3.56 -10.60
N GLY A 49 2.86 4.50 -9.80
CA GLY A 49 1.98 4.20 -8.67
C GLY A 49 0.63 3.58 -9.06
N ALA A 50 0.24 3.66 -10.35
CA ALA A 50 -0.96 3.01 -10.87
C ALA A 50 -0.73 1.56 -11.34
N VAL A 51 0.51 1.11 -11.38
CA VAL A 51 0.86 -0.25 -11.81
C VAL A 51 0.84 -1.16 -10.58
N VAL A 52 -0.13 -2.08 -10.55
CA VAL A 52 -0.27 -3.04 -9.45
C VAL A 52 0.98 -3.93 -9.38
N HIS A 53 1.56 -4.07 -8.19
CA HIS A 53 2.81 -4.79 -7.95
C HIS A 53 3.99 -4.29 -8.82
N TYR A 54 4.04 -2.96 -9.04
CA TYR A 54 5.15 -2.36 -9.77
C TYR A 54 6.50 -2.74 -9.13
N ARG A 55 7.45 -3.13 -9.97
CA ARG A 55 8.84 -3.38 -9.57
C ARG A 55 9.74 -2.39 -10.25
N VAL A 56 10.38 -1.55 -9.47
CA VAL A 56 11.39 -0.65 -9.99
C VAL A 56 12.66 -1.45 -10.33
N THR A 57 13.24 -1.13 -11.47
CA THR A 57 14.53 -1.65 -11.94
C THR A 57 15.38 -0.48 -12.39
N GLU A 58 16.68 -0.66 -12.56
CA GLU A 58 17.54 0.39 -13.10
C GLU A 58 17.02 0.94 -14.45
N LYS A 59 16.43 0.07 -15.27
CA LYS A 59 15.88 0.44 -16.58
C LYS A 59 14.58 1.24 -16.47
N SER A 60 13.73 0.93 -15.50
CA SER A 60 12.43 1.60 -15.29
C SER A 60 12.50 2.73 -14.29
N ASN A 61 13.62 2.84 -13.53
CA ASN A 61 13.80 3.87 -12.51
C ASN A 61 13.58 5.27 -13.06
N ARG A 62 12.83 6.06 -12.33
CA ARG A 62 12.56 7.45 -12.70
C ARG A 62 12.76 8.37 -11.49
N PRO A 63 13.07 9.67 -11.74
CA PRO A 63 13.03 10.68 -10.68
C PRO A 63 11.63 10.79 -10.08
N LEU A 64 11.56 11.24 -8.83
CA LEU A 64 10.29 11.56 -8.21
C LEU A 64 9.63 12.72 -8.94
N ASP A 65 8.37 12.56 -9.35
CA ASP A 65 7.61 13.62 -10.02
C ASP A 65 7.25 14.71 -9.01
N PRO A 66 7.61 15.98 -9.27
CA PRO A 66 7.18 17.08 -8.43
C PRO A 66 5.64 17.24 -8.51
N ASP A 67 5.04 17.75 -7.43
CA ASP A 67 3.61 18.01 -7.31
C ASP A 67 2.72 16.79 -7.63
N SER A 68 3.18 15.61 -7.23
CA SER A 68 2.58 14.32 -7.54
C SER A 68 2.43 13.45 -6.28
N LEU A 69 2.11 12.18 -6.51
CA LEU A 69 2.02 11.16 -5.47
C LEU A 69 3.11 10.11 -5.67
N LEU A 70 3.67 9.65 -4.56
CA LEU A 70 4.55 8.50 -4.46
C LEU A 70 3.81 7.37 -3.73
N LEU A 71 3.62 6.24 -4.38
CA LEU A 71 3.16 5.02 -3.73
C LEU A 71 4.38 4.23 -3.26
N VAL A 72 4.43 3.93 -1.97
CA VAL A 72 5.45 3.07 -1.37
C VAL A 72 4.75 1.89 -0.71
N ASP A 73 5.08 0.69 -1.16
CA ASP A 73 4.55 -0.55 -0.61
C ASP A 73 5.71 -1.47 -0.25
N SER A 74 5.76 -1.91 1.00
CA SER A 74 6.93 -2.60 1.51
C SER A 74 6.58 -3.48 2.69
N GLY A 75 7.31 -4.56 2.82
CA GLY A 75 7.15 -5.47 3.91
C GLY A 75 8.47 -6.07 4.39
N ALA A 76 8.41 -6.67 5.54
CA ALA A 76 9.55 -7.33 6.16
C ALA A 76 9.11 -8.57 6.92
N GLN A 77 10.02 -9.53 6.99
CA GLN A 77 9.94 -10.67 7.88
C GLN A 77 10.78 -10.38 9.11
N TYR A 78 10.14 -10.45 10.25
CA TYR A 78 10.78 -10.44 11.56
C TYR A 78 10.60 -11.79 12.24
N GLN A 79 11.28 -12.00 13.35
CA GLN A 79 11.16 -13.24 14.12
C GLN A 79 9.73 -13.47 14.64
N ASP A 80 9.00 -12.39 14.91
CA ASP A 80 7.67 -12.37 15.51
C ASP A 80 6.54 -12.11 14.48
N GLY A 81 6.85 -11.97 13.20
CA GLY A 81 5.81 -11.85 12.16
C GLY A 81 6.27 -11.27 10.83
N THR A 82 5.34 -11.34 9.89
CA THR A 82 5.44 -10.76 8.55
C THR A 82 4.69 -9.43 8.51
N THR A 83 5.24 -8.43 7.85
CA THR A 83 4.58 -7.14 7.63
C THR A 83 4.35 -6.86 6.16
N ASP A 84 3.28 -6.11 5.90
CA ASP A 84 2.87 -5.61 4.58
C ASP A 84 2.23 -4.24 4.78
N ILE A 85 2.85 -3.19 4.28
CA ILE A 85 2.43 -1.81 4.55
C ILE A 85 2.56 -0.93 3.31
N THR A 86 1.43 -0.42 2.83
CA THR A 86 1.39 0.58 1.77
C THR A 86 1.16 1.98 2.31
N ARG A 87 1.81 2.97 1.72
CA ARG A 87 1.54 4.40 1.92
C ARG A 87 1.60 5.15 0.59
N THR A 88 0.66 6.07 0.41
CA THR A 88 0.70 7.06 -0.65
C THR A 88 1.12 8.39 -0.05
N LEU A 89 2.23 8.92 -0.50
CA LEU A 89 2.88 10.11 0.05
C LEU A 89 2.81 11.27 -0.96
N PRO A 90 2.56 12.50 -0.51
CA PRO A 90 2.62 13.66 -1.39
C PRO A 90 4.08 14.04 -1.68
N ILE A 91 4.36 14.41 -2.92
CA ILE A 91 5.58 15.10 -3.34
C ILE A 91 5.15 16.52 -3.71
N GLY A 92 5.68 17.54 -3.02
CA GLY A 92 5.26 18.92 -3.25
C GLY A 92 3.75 19.15 -3.03
N ASN A 93 3.07 19.72 -4.02
CA ASN A 93 1.65 20.09 -3.95
C ASN A 93 0.81 19.28 -4.95
N PRO A 94 0.37 18.07 -4.63
CA PRO A 94 -0.47 17.26 -5.52
C PRO A 94 -1.74 17.99 -5.94
N SER A 95 -2.20 17.73 -7.18
CA SER A 95 -3.40 18.33 -7.74
C SER A 95 -4.65 18.10 -6.90
N LEU A 96 -5.68 18.90 -7.12
CA LEU A 96 -6.97 18.72 -6.46
C LEU A 96 -7.55 17.32 -6.74
N GLU A 97 -7.42 16.84 -7.97
CA GLU A 97 -7.90 15.52 -8.38
C GLU A 97 -7.19 14.39 -7.60
N MET A 98 -5.85 14.45 -7.47
CA MET A 98 -5.06 13.50 -6.69
C MET A 98 -5.49 13.49 -5.22
N ARG A 99 -5.66 14.66 -4.62
CA ARG A 99 -6.13 14.79 -3.23
C ARG A 99 -7.55 14.25 -3.02
N GLN A 100 -8.42 14.47 -3.99
CA GLN A 100 -9.77 13.92 -3.96
C GLN A 100 -9.80 12.40 -4.08
N ALA A 101 -9.02 11.83 -5.01
CA ALA A 101 -8.88 10.38 -5.17
C ALA A 101 -8.32 9.74 -3.89
N PHE A 102 -7.23 10.29 -3.34
CA PHE A 102 -6.67 9.86 -2.06
C PHE A 102 -7.72 9.87 -0.94
N THR A 103 -8.48 10.95 -0.83
CA THR A 103 -9.52 11.09 0.21
C THR A 103 -10.63 10.04 0.06
N ARG A 104 -11.04 9.71 -1.16
CA ARG A 104 -12.04 8.67 -1.42
C ARG A 104 -11.55 7.31 -1.00
N VAL A 105 -10.31 6.95 -1.37
CA VAL A 105 -9.68 5.69 -0.95
C VAL A 105 -9.55 5.62 0.57
N LEU A 106 -9.08 6.71 1.21
CA LEU A 106 -8.95 6.79 2.67
C LEU A 106 -10.30 6.60 3.38
N LYS A 107 -11.38 7.19 2.87
CA LYS A 107 -12.74 6.97 3.40
C LYS A 107 -13.15 5.51 3.34
N GLY A 108 -12.87 4.82 2.24
CA GLY A 108 -13.14 3.39 2.08
C GLY A 108 -12.34 2.55 3.07
N MET A 109 -11.05 2.83 3.22
CA MET A 109 -10.18 2.15 4.18
C MET A 109 -10.67 2.34 5.62
N ILE A 110 -11.01 3.57 6.01
CA ILE A 110 -11.55 3.87 7.35
C ILE A 110 -12.87 3.13 7.57
N ALA A 111 -13.77 3.10 6.58
CA ALA A 111 -15.05 2.40 6.69
C ALA A 111 -14.85 0.91 6.97
N ILE A 112 -13.93 0.25 6.26
CA ILE A 112 -13.58 -1.16 6.51
C ILE A 112 -12.92 -1.34 7.89
N SER A 113 -11.99 -0.46 8.27
CA SER A 113 -11.26 -0.57 9.54
C SER A 113 -12.17 -0.45 10.78
N HIS A 114 -13.27 0.27 10.65
CA HIS A 114 -14.26 0.44 11.73
C HIS A 114 -15.47 -0.49 11.61
N LEU A 115 -15.51 -1.31 10.55
CA LEU A 115 -16.67 -2.16 10.27
C LEU A 115 -16.83 -3.24 11.34
N ARG A 116 -18.05 -3.36 11.85
CA ARG A 116 -18.51 -4.50 12.63
C ARG A 116 -19.53 -5.26 11.79
N PHE A 117 -19.32 -6.55 11.64
CA PHE A 117 -20.17 -7.39 10.80
C PHE A 117 -20.48 -8.73 11.49
N PRO A 118 -21.61 -9.36 11.14
CA PRO A 118 -21.98 -10.66 11.73
C PRO A 118 -21.05 -11.77 11.25
N LYS A 119 -20.88 -12.79 12.10
CA LYS A 119 -20.13 -14.00 11.76
C LYS A 119 -20.69 -14.66 10.50
N GLY A 120 -19.83 -15.16 9.66
CA GLY A 120 -20.18 -15.90 8.44
C GLY A 120 -20.15 -15.08 7.16
N LEU A 121 -19.93 -13.76 7.23
CA LEU A 121 -19.72 -12.96 6.01
C LEU A 121 -18.34 -13.25 5.41
N ALA A 122 -18.29 -13.22 4.09
CA ALA A 122 -17.08 -13.33 3.31
C ALA A 122 -16.62 -11.96 2.81
N GLY A 123 -15.41 -11.87 2.29
CA GLY A 123 -14.87 -10.61 1.81
C GLY A 123 -15.71 -9.96 0.70
N ARG A 124 -16.36 -10.77 -0.16
CA ARG A 124 -17.28 -10.26 -1.20
C ARG A 124 -18.48 -9.49 -0.64
N ASP A 125 -18.91 -9.82 0.56
CA ASP A 125 -20.10 -9.22 1.18
C ASP A 125 -19.82 -7.81 1.71
N ILE A 126 -18.55 -7.49 1.95
CA ILE A 126 -18.12 -6.21 2.52
C ILE A 126 -17.17 -5.41 1.63
N ASP A 127 -16.67 -5.96 0.53
CA ASP A 127 -15.77 -5.28 -0.43
C ASP A 127 -16.38 -3.97 -0.97
N ALA A 128 -17.70 -3.96 -1.22
CA ALA A 128 -18.42 -2.79 -1.68
C ALA A 128 -18.31 -1.57 -0.74
N ILE A 129 -18.13 -1.80 0.56
CA ILE A 129 -18.01 -0.72 1.56
C ILE A 129 -16.73 0.09 1.32
N ALA A 130 -15.62 -0.58 0.98
CA ALA A 130 -14.37 0.09 0.63
C ALA A 130 -14.49 0.89 -0.68
N ARG A 131 -15.29 0.40 -1.64
CA ARG A 131 -15.44 1.00 -2.97
C ARG A 131 -16.47 2.12 -3.02
N ALA A 132 -17.42 2.15 -2.11
CA ALA A 132 -18.56 3.07 -2.15
C ALA A 132 -18.18 4.55 -2.33
N PRO A 133 -17.13 5.10 -1.66
CA PRO A 133 -16.73 6.49 -1.88
C PRO A 133 -16.19 6.78 -3.29
N LEU A 134 -15.59 5.77 -3.95
CA LEU A 134 -15.12 5.85 -5.34
C LEU A 134 -16.31 5.76 -6.30
N TRP A 135 -17.21 4.81 -6.11
CA TRP A 135 -18.41 4.64 -6.93
C TRP A 135 -19.29 5.89 -6.93
N ALA A 136 -19.43 6.56 -5.78
CA ALA A 136 -20.14 7.83 -5.69
C ALA A 136 -19.53 8.94 -6.57
N ALA A 137 -18.29 8.78 -7.00
CA ALA A 137 -17.60 9.69 -7.91
C ALA A 137 -17.41 9.10 -9.32
N GLY A 138 -18.07 7.99 -9.66
CA GLY A 138 -17.94 7.33 -10.95
C GLY A 138 -16.57 6.65 -11.16
N GLN A 139 -15.84 6.35 -10.07
CA GLN A 139 -14.52 5.72 -10.07
C GLN A 139 -14.57 4.33 -9.48
N ASP A 140 -13.61 3.49 -9.81
CA ASP A 140 -13.39 2.17 -9.21
C ASP A 140 -11.92 1.77 -9.38
N TYR A 141 -11.55 0.60 -8.85
CA TYR A 141 -10.27 -0.07 -9.10
C TYR A 141 -10.51 -1.55 -9.42
N ASP A 142 -9.63 -2.16 -10.22
CA ASP A 142 -9.84 -3.51 -10.77
C ASP A 142 -9.21 -4.63 -9.92
N HIS A 143 -8.31 -4.29 -9.00
CA HIS A 143 -7.67 -5.26 -8.11
C HIS A 143 -8.53 -5.59 -6.87
N GLY A 144 -8.09 -6.54 -6.04
CA GLY A 144 -8.70 -6.82 -4.74
C GLY A 144 -8.49 -5.69 -3.73
N THR A 145 -9.37 -5.59 -2.75
CA THR A 145 -9.30 -4.58 -1.70
C THR A 145 -8.29 -4.96 -0.60
N GLY A 146 -8.15 -6.26 -0.33
CA GLY A 146 -7.24 -6.73 0.71
C GLY A 146 -7.13 -8.25 0.74
N HIS A 147 -6.18 -8.72 1.52
CA HIS A 147 -5.83 -10.13 1.65
C HIS A 147 -5.33 -10.45 3.05
N GLY A 148 -5.20 -11.73 3.38
CA GLY A 148 -4.52 -12.17 4.59
C GLY A 148 -3.00 -12.02 4.45
N VAL A 149 -2.35 -11.84 5.59
CA VAL A 149 -0.87 -11.82 5.70
C VAL A 149 -0.45 -13.04 6.51
N GLY A 150 0.43 -13.85 5.94
CA GLY A 150 0.95 -15.05 6.59
C GLY A 150 1.91 -14.75 7.73
N SER A 151 2.23 -15.76 8.49
CA SER A 151 3.15 -15.65 9.64
C SER A 151 4.62 -15.65 9.23
N PHE A 152 4.94 -16.17 8.03
CA PHE A 152 6.31 -16.24 7.54
C PHE A 152 6.37 -16.15 6.01
N LEU A 153 6.86 -15.02 5.49
CA LEU A 153 7.08 -14.69 4.07
C LEU A 153 5.85 -14.78 3.14
N SER A 154 4.76 -15.39 3.57
CA SER A 154 3.51 -15.48 2.80
C SER A 154 2.72 -14.19 2.92
N VAL A 155 3.17 -13.15 2.26
CA VAL A 155 2.54 -11.81 2.34
C VAL A 155 1.10 -11.81 1.81
N HIS A 156 0.81 -12.60 0.78
CA HIS A 156 -0.55 -12.84 0.27
C HIS A 156 -1.03 -14.23 0.70
N GLU A 157 -1.51 -14.37 1.92
CA GLU A 157 -1.99 -15.67 2.41
C GLU A 157 -3.52 -15.75 2.40
N GLY A 158 -4.01 -16.83 1.78
CA GLY A 158 -5.42 -17.21 1.80
C GLY A 158 -5.80 -18.01 3.06
N PRO A 159 -7.05 -18.52 3.11
CA PRO A 159 -8.07 -18.46 2.05
C PRO A 159 -8.93 -17.19 2.04
N GLN A 160 -8.92 -16.37 3.11
CA GLN A 160 -9.71 -15.15 3.20
C GLN A 160 -9.09 -14.01 2.39
N ARG A 161 -9.93 -13.21 1.74
CA ARG A 161 -9.56 -11.98 1.06
C ARG A 161 -10.73 -11.03 0.94
N LEU A 162 -10.47 -9.75 0.98
CA LEU A 162 -11.44 -8.71 0.64
C LEU A 162 -11.42 -8.47 -0.86
N SER A 163 -12.41 -9.00 -1.57
CA SER A 163 -12.56 -8.81 -3.01
C SER A 163 -13.91 -9.36 -3.46
N ARG A 164 -14.37 -8.96 -4.64
CA ARG A 164 -15.59 -9.49 -5.28
C ARG A 164 -15.57 -11.02 -5.42
N ALA A 165 -14.39 -11.63 -5.47
CA ALA A 165 -14.19 -13.06 -5.57
C ALA A 165 -13.87 -13.76 -4.22
N GLY A 166 -13.89 -13.03 -3.11
CA GLY A 166 -13.61 -13.56 -1.78
C GLY A 166 -14.82 -14.30 -1.19
N ASN A 167 -14.88 -15.63 -1.36
CA ASN A 167 -16.03 -16.45 -0.99
C ASN A 167 -15.88 -17.16 0.36
N VAL A 168 -14.68 -17.16 0.95
CA VAL A 168 -14.44 -17.83 2.24
C VAL A 168 -14.84 -16.89 3.37
N PRO A 169 -15.65 -17.36 4.35
CA PRO A 169 -16.05 -16.54 5.48
C PRO A 169 -14.83 -15.97 6.24
N LEU A 170 -14.91 -14.71 6.62
CA LEU A 170 -13.91 -14.07 7.45
C LEU A 170 -14.02 -14.62 8.87
N GLN A 171 -12.88 -14.91 9.47
CA GLN A 171 -12.76 -15.35 10.86
C GLN A 171 -12.33 -14.16 11.73
N GLN A 172 -12.79 -14.16 12.97
CA GLN A 172 -12.37 -13.20 13.99
C GLN A 172 -11.12 -13.70 14.69
#